data_d199ef85386bfa54959f1cc249970c06
#
_entry.id   d199ef85386bfa54959f1cc249970c06
#
_cell.length_a   1.000
_cell.length_b   1.000
_cell.length_c   1.000
_cell.angle_alpha   90.00
_cell.angle_beta   90.00
_cell.angle_gamma   90.00
#
_symmetry.space_group_name_H-M   'P 1'
#
loop_
_entity.id
_entity.type
_entity.pdbx_description
1 polymer ?
#
loop_
_entity_poly.entity_id
_entity_poly.type
_entity_poly.pdbx_seq_one_letter_code
_entity_poly.pdbx_strand_id
1 'polypeptide(L)'
;MFLRMFTRIGCEERPPHFQVEFYPYSSLVITIRRREEVLYVRLSDLLRRAPVKVLEGAAALLLARVYRRRTSRALVRPYLDYSRSYRTRGRISQMRRRRVRLAHTAPQGQQYDLVTLFDQLNHRYFAGVLQRPHVGWSTRSWRRQFGCYDPGPNQILLNRRMDRAGIPQFVVEYVLYHEMLHVKHPTRRSGCSLISHSPEFRAEEKRFEQFKPARRFLDRLAR
;
A
#
# COMPACT_ATOMS: atom_id res chain seq x y z
N MET A 1 -14.05 21.15 -13.89
CA MET A 1 -13.49 19.88 -14.41
C MET A 1 -14.36 18.68 -14.06
N PHE A 2 -14.62 18.37 -12.79
CA PHE A 2 -15.45 17.22 -12.39
C PHE A 2 -16.85 17.26 -13.00
N LEU A 3 -17.52 18.40 -13.00
CA LEU A 3 -18.81 18.57 -13.62
C LEU A 3 -18.82 18.18 -15.12
N ARG A 4 -17.82 18.67 -15.87
CA ARG A 4 -17.66 18.33 -17.29
C ARG A 4 -17.43 16.82 -17.50
N MET A 5 -16.67 16.17 -16.61
CA MET A 5 -16.45 14.73 -16.70
C MET A 5 -17.69 13.94 -16.30
N PHE A 6 -18.48 14.43 -15.37
CA PHE A 6 -19.77 13.85 -14.97
C PHE A 6 -20.72 13.72 -16.18
N THR A 7 -20.91 14.80 -16.93
CA THR A 7 -21.70 14.77 -18.18
C THR A 7 -21.07 13.85 -19.22
N ARG A 8 -19.75 13.91 -19.39
CA ARG A 8 -19.04 13.15 -20.42
C ARG A 8 -19.06 11.63 -20.21
N ILE A 9 -19.21 11.14 -19.00
CA ILE A 9 -19.38 9.70 -18.71
C ILE A 9 -20.85 9.23 -18.77
N GLY A 10 -21.76 10.10 -19.22
CA GLY A 10 -23.17 9.75 -19.41
C GLY A 10 -23.99 9.69 -18.12
N CYS A 11 -23.66 10.51 -17.13
CA CYS A 11 -24.54 10.70 -15.97
C CYS A 11 -25.62 11.72 -16.34
N GLU A 12 -26.88 11.28 -16.33
CA GLU A 12 -28.07 12.09 -16.63
C GLU A 12 -28.72 12.67 -15.36
N GLU A 13 -28.26 12.24 -14.20
CA GLU A 13 -28.74 12.72 -12.90
C GLU A 13 -28.37 14.19 -12.69
N ARG A 14 -29.06 14.84 -11.75
CA ARG A 14 -28.66 16.20 -11.32
C ARG A 14 -27.23 16.15 -10.81
N PRO A 15 -26.31 17.00 -11.33
CA PRO A 15 -24.92 16.96 -10.94
C PRO A 15 -24.78 17.35 -9.45
N PRO A 16 -24.03 16.54 -8.67
CA PRO A 16 -23.80 16.83 -7.28
C PRO A 16 -22.85 18.02 -7.09
N HIS A 17 -22.83 18.57 -5.90
CA HIS A 17 -21.80 19.54 -5.54
C HIS A 17 -20.45 18.83 -5.35
N PHE A 18 -19.38 19.31 -6.03
CA PHE A 18 -18.04 18.75 -5.93
C PHE A 18 -17.15 19.59 -5.02
N GLN A 19 -16.70 19.00 -3.94
CA GLN A 19 -15.64 19.59 -3.11
C GLN A 19 -14.33 18.85 -3.38
N VAL A 20 -13.38 19.51 -4.03
CA VAL A 20 -12.12 18.91 -4.51
C VAL A 20 -10.96 19.51 -3.75
N GLU A 21 -10.14 18.66 -3.15
CA GLU A 21 -8.92 19.08 -2.49
C GLU A 21 -7.70 18.23 -2.92
N PHE A 22 -6.52 18.85 -2.90
CA PHE A 22 -5.25 18.12 -3.00
C PHE A 22 -4.76 17.76 -1.61
N TYR A 23 -4.62 16.47 -1.38
CA TYR A 23 -4.21 15.93 -0.09
C TYR A 23 -2.79 15.33 -0.15
N PRO A 24 -1.94 15.53 0.88
CA PRO A 24 -0.57 15.06 0.88
C PRO A 24 -0.46 13.55 1.16
N TYR A 25 -0.92 12.74 0.21
CA TYR A 25 -0.75 11.29 0.29
C TYR A 25 0.71 10.89 0.08
N SER A 26 1.13 9.78 0.70
CA SER A 26 2.45 9.17 0.47
C SER A 26 2.55 8.45 -0.88
N SER A 27 1.48 8.38 -1.64
CA SER A 27 1.40 7.75 -2.97
C SER A 27 0.39 8.46 -3.87
N LEU A 28 0.33 8.07 -5.16
CA LEU A 28 -0.63 8.61 -6.12
C LEU A 28 -2.03 8.04 -5.86
N VAL A 29 -2.67 8.50 -4.80
CA VAL A 29 -4.01 8.10 -4.40
C VAL A 29 -5.02 9.14 -4.89
N ILE A 30 -6.15 8.65 -5.38
CA ILE A 30 -7.34 9.43 -5.69
C ILE A 30 -8.53 8.78 -4.99
N THR A 31 -9.30 9.55 -4.25
CA THR A 31 -10.48 9.06 -3.52
C THR A 31 -11.68 9.95 -3.76
N ILE A 32 -12.86 9.36 -3.65
CA ILE A 32 -14.13 10.07 -3.70
C ILE A 32 -15.06 9.47 -2.64
N ARG A 33 -15.76 10.31 -1.93
CA ARG A 33 -16.77 9.93 -0.94
C ARG A 33 -18.02 10.75 -1.17
N ARG A 34 -19.17 10.10 -1.23
CA ARG A 34 -20.47 10.76 -1.28
C ARG A 34 -21.00 10.94 0.14
N ARG A 35 -21.43 12.16 0.46
CA ARG A 35 -22.21 12.47 1.66
C ARG A 35 -23.34 13.37 1.20
N GLU A 36 -24.57 12.87 1.29
CA GLU A 36 -25.78 13.55 0.80
C GLU A 36 -25.61 14.00 -0.67
N GLU A 37 -25.76 15.27 -0.97
CA GLU A 37 -25.62 15.89 -2.28
C GLU A 37 -24.17 16.31 -2.62
N VAL A 38 -23.19 16.07 -1.72
CA VAL A 38 -21.81 16.50 -1.89
C VAL A 38 -20.89 15.32 -2.17
N LEU A 39 -20.08 15.45 -3.21
CA LEU A 39 -18.96 14.55 -3.50
C LEU A 39 -17.64 15.16 -3.07
N TYR A 40 -17.08 14.60 -2.00
CA TYR A 40 -15.76 14.95 -1.48
C TYR A 40 -14.69 14.19 -2.25
N VAL A 41 -13.89 14.91 -3.01
CA VAL A 41 -12.82 14.35 -3.84
C VAL A 41 -11.47 14.74 -3.26
N ARG A 42 -10.64 13.74 -2.98
CA ARG A 42 -9.24 13.95 -2.58
C ARG A 42 -8.31 13.41 -3.66
N LEU A 43 -7.50 14.28 -4.20
CA LEU A 43 -6.47 13.93 -5.16
C LEU A 43 -5.10 14.04 -4.48
N SER A 44 -4.18 13.13 -4.78
CA SER A 44 -2.81 13.30 -4.33
C SER A 44 -2.25 14.64 -4.82
N ASP A 45 -1.58 15.38 -3.96
CA ASP A 45 -0.91 16.65 -4.31
C ASP A 45 0.21 16.47 -5.35
N LEU A 46 0.68 15.22 -5.57
CA LEU A 46 1.52 14.86 -6.72
C LEU A 46 0.86 15.16 -8.07
N LEU A 47 -0.48 15.23 -8.11
CA LEU A 47 -1.27 15.59 -9.29
C LEU A 47 -1.45 17.11 -9.47
N ARG A 48 -1.05 17.96 -8.52
CA ARG A 48 -1.26 19.42 -8.57
C ARG A 48 -0.68 20.06 -9.83
N ARG A 49 0.45 19.51 -10.32
CA ARG A 49 1.14 19.97 -11.54
C ARG A 49 0.99 18.99 -12.71
N ALA A 50 0.00 18.08 -12.65
CA ALA A 50 -0.25 17.16 -13.75
C ALA A 50 -0.98 17.86 -14.90
N PRO A 51 -0.76 17.45 -16.16
CA PRO A 51 -1.52 17.96 -17.30
C PRO A 51 -3.02 17.80 -17.11
N VAL A 52 -3.81 18.70 -17.66
CA VAL A 52 -5.29 18.69 -17.53
C VAL A 52 -5.89 17.36 -17.96
N LYS A 53 -5.43 16.78 -19.06
CA LYS A 53 -5.88 15.44 -19.54
C LYS A 53 -5.67 14.32 -18.52
N VAL A 54 -4.64 14.42 -17.69
CA VAL A 54 -4.36 13.46 -16.60
C VAL A 54 -5.39 13.62 -15.48
N LEU A 55 -5.70 14.86 -15.11
CA LEU A 55 -6.71 15.17 -14.09
C LEU A 55 -8.12 14.78 -14.57
N GLU A 56 -8.43 15.01 -15.85
CA GLU A 56 -9.68 14.57 -16.47
C GLU A 56 -9.81 13.03 -16.45
N GLY A 57 -8.76 12.33 -16.78
CA GLY A 57 -8.72 10.86 -16.71
C GLY A 57 -8.90 10.33 -15.29
N ALA A 58 -8.30 10.99 -14.29
CA ALA A 58 -8.51 10.67 -12.88
C ALA A 58 -9.96 10.90 -12.43
N ALA A 59 -10.55 12.05 -12.83
CA ALA A 59 -11.94 12.39 -12.54
C ALA A 59 -12.90 11.39 -13.18
N ALA A 60 -12.72 11.07 -14.46
CA ALA A 60 -13.54 10.09 -15.18
C ALA A 60 -13.49 8.71 -14.51
N LEU A 61 -12.30 8.26 -14.09
CA LEU A 61 -12.13 6.98 -13.41
C LEU A 61 -12.87 6.93 -12.07
N LEU A 62 -12.79 8.00 -11.26
CA LEU A 62 -13.48 8.09 -9.98
C LEU A 62 -15.00 8.11 -10.15
N LEU A 63 -15.49 8.96 -11.05
CA LEU A 63 -16.93 9.11 -11.29
C LEU A 63 -17.54 7.83 -11.88
N ALA A 64 -16.86 7.20 -12.85
CA ALA A 64 -17.31 5.94 -13.42
C ALA A 64 -17.45 4.84 -12.34
N ARG A 65 -16.56 4.82 -11.35
CA ARG A 65 -16.61 3.87 -10.23
C ARG A 65 -17.79 4.16 -9.28
N VAL A 66 -18.02 5.43 -8.95
CA VAL A 66 -19.11 5.85 -8.03
C VAL A 66 -20.48 5.61 -8.66
N TYR A 67 -20.64 5.98 -9.92
CA TYR A 67 -21.91 5.89 -10.64
C TYR A 67 -22.06 4.56 -11.40
N ARG A 68 -21.14 3.61 -11.21
CA ARG A 68 -21.15 2.27 -11.88
C ARG A 68 -21.30 2.37 -13.40
N ARG A 69 -20.73 3.42 -13.99
CA ARG A 69 -20.76 3.65 -15.44
C ARG A 69 -19.50 3.11 -16.12
N ARG A 70 -19.63 2.68 -17.37
CA ARG A 70 -18.47 2.37 -18.21
C ARG A 70 -17.84 3.67 -18.69
N THR A 71 -16.52 3.73 -18.72
CA THR A 71 -15.79 4.86 -19.29
C THR A 71 -14.87 4.39 -20.41
N SER A 72 -14.68 5.25 -21.42
CA SER A 72 -13.77 4.97 -22.50
C SER A 72 -12.32 4.82 -22.00
N ARG A 73 -11.63 3.79 -22.48
CA ARG A 73 -10.21 3.59 -22.21
C ARG A 73 -9.37 4.79 -22.65
N ALA A 74 -9.73 5.43 -23.77
CA ALA A 74 -9.05 6.63 -24.26
C ALA A 74 -9.13 7.79 -23.26
N LEU A 75 -10.23 7.93 -22.54
CA LEU A 75 -10.42 9.00 -21.56
C LEU A 75 -9.59 8.81 -20.30
N VAL A 76 -9.44 7.58 -19.81
CA VAL A 76 -8.66 7.27 -18.59
C VAL A 76 -7.19 6.99 -18.84
N ARG A 77 -6.81 6.68 -20.08
CA ARG A 77 -5.44 6.34 -20.49
C ARG A 77 -4.40 7.39 -20.05
N PRO A 78 -4.61 8.71 -20.24
CA PRO A 78 -3.63 9.71 -19.82
C PRO A 78 -3.28 9.62 -18.33
N TYR A 79 -4.27 9.39 -17.45
CA TYR A 79 -4.03 9.20 -16.01
C TYR A 79 -3.29 7.89 -15.74
N LEU A 80 -3.68 6.80 -16.40
CA LEU A 80 -3.03 5.51 -16.21
C LEU A 80 -1.56 5.54 -16.66
N ASP A 81 -1.27 6.14 -17.82
CA ASP A 81 0.10 6.26 -18.33
C ASP A 81 0.93 7.20 -17.44
N TYR A 82 0.36 8.32 -16.99
CA TYR A 82 1.02 9.21 -16.04
C TYR A 82 1.35 8.49 -14.73
N SER A 83 0.41 7.75 -14.16
CA SER A 83 0.62 6.99 -12.92
C SER A 83 1.70 5.90 -13.05
N ARG A 84 1.93 5.41 -14.28
CA ARG A 84 2.89 4.35 -14.62
C ARG A 84 4.25 4.89 -15.01
N SER A 85 4.36 6.16 -15.34
CA SER A 85 5.60 6.73 -15.84
C SER A 85 6.74 6.61 -14.83
N TYR A 86 7.95 6.41 -15.32
CA TYR A 86 9.16 6.35 -14.50
C TYR A 86 9.36 7.63 -13.66
N ARG A 87 9.11 8.80 -14.27
CA ARG A 87 9.22 10.11 -13.59
C ARG A 87 8.24 10.22 -12.42
N THR A 88 6.98 9.81 -12.60
CA THR A 88 5.98 9.84 -11.54
C THR A 88 6.35 8.87 -10.41
N ARG A 89 6.83 7.68 -10.71
CA ARG A 89 7.30 6.71 -9.72
C ARG A 89 8.51 7.23 -8.93
N GLY A 90 9.47 7.84 -9.60
CA GLY A 90 10.62 8.48 -8.96
C GLY A 90 10.19 9.59 -7.99
N ARG A 91 9.26 10.46 -8.43
CA ARG A 91 8.68 11.52 -7.56
C ARG A 91 7.94 10.94 -6.36
N ILE A 92 7.14 9.90 -6.55
CA ILE A 92 6.44 9.20 -5.45
C ILE A 92 7.46 8.65 -4.45
N SER A 93 8.49 7.95 -4.92
CA SER A 93 9.55 7.40 -4.08
C SER A 93 10.28 8.51 -3.28
N GLN A 94 10.66 9.58 -3.95
CA GLN A 94 11.31 10.73 -3.30
C GLN A 94 10.40 11.41 -2.26
N MET A 95 9.11 11.60 -2.57
CA MET A 95 8.14 12.17 -1.64
C MET A 95 7.87 11.25 -0.45
N ARG A 96 7.82 9.94 -0.67
CA ARG A 96 7.73 8.96 0.41
C ARG A 96 8.92 9.08 1.35
N ARG A 97 10.15 9.10 0.83
CA ARG A 97 11.37 9.30 1.66
C ARG A 97 11.33 10.60 2.46
N ARG A 98 10.80 11.69 1.89
CA ARG A 98 10.68 12.99 2.57
C ARG A 98 9.55 13.05 3.60
N ARG A 99 8.40 12.40 3.33
CA ARG A 99 7.19 12.44 4.17
C ARG A 99 7.15 11.34 5.21
N VAL A 100 7.71 10.19 4.92
CA VAL A 100 8.11 9.27 5.95
C VAL A 100 9.29 9.95 6.64
N ARG A 101 9.01 10.84 7.60
CA ARG A 101 9.85 10.88 8.79
C ARG A 101 9.97 9.43 9.16
N LEU A 102 11.19 8.90 9.11
CA LEU A 102 11.52 7.67 9.79
C LEU A 102 10.92 7.85 11.17
N ALA A 103 9.70 7.41 11.36
CA ALA A 103 9.20 7.29 12.71
C ALA A 103 10.29 6.45 13.33
N HIS A 104 10.98 6.98 14.34
CA HIS A 104 11.97 6.23 15.10
C HIS A 104 11.19 5.10 15.76
N THR A 105 10.89 4.10 14.95
CA THR A 105 10.22 2.90 15.36
C THR A 105 11.34 2.02 15.84
N ALA A 106 11.49 1.98 17.17
CA ALA A 106 12.48 1.12 17.78
C ALA A 106 12.24 -0.32 17.32
N PRO A 107 13.28 -1.05 16.95
CA PRO A 107 13.17 -2.49 16.65
C PRO A 107 12.95 -3.30 17.93
N GLN A 108 13.41 -2.78 19.06
CA GLN A 108 13.20 -3.38 20.37
C GLN A 108 11.76 -3.11 20.83
N GLY A 109 11.04 -4.19 21.07
CA GLY A 109 9.72 -4.20 21.68
C GLY A 109 9.77 -4.51 23.17
N GLN A 110 8.62 -4.81 23.74
CA GLN A 110 8.50 -5.28 25.12
C GLN A 110 8.85 -6.78 25.25
N GLN A 111 8.53 -7.57 24.22
CA GLN A 111 8.72 -9.03 24.20
C GLN A 111 9.75 -9.46 23.14
N TYR A 112 9.82 -8.77 22.01
CA TYR A 112 10.60 -9.21 20.86
C TYR A 112 11.48 -8.10 20.30
N ASP A 113 12.73 -8.47 19.96
CA ASP A 113 13.66 -7.63 19.20
C ASP A 113 13.63 -8.03 17.73
N LEU A 114 13.13 -7.13 16.88
CA LEU A 114 12.97 -7.41 15.45
C LEU A 114 14.30 -7.48 14.69
N VAL A 115 15.37 -6.88 15.20
CA VAL A 115 16.71 -7.00 14.58
C VAL A 115 17.23 -8.40 14.79
N THR A 116 17.19 -8.90 16.01
CA THR A 116 17.60 -10.26 16.34
C THR A 116 16.80 -11.29 15.54
N LEU A 117 15.47 -11.15 15.50
CA LEU A 117 14.60 -12.04 14.72
C LEU A 117 14.88 -11.96 13.22
N PHE A 118 15.13 -10.76 12.68
CA PHE A 118 15.49 -10.60 11.27
C PHE A 118 16.78 -11.33 10.94
N ASP A 119 17.81 -11.15 11.73
CA ASP A 119 19.13 -11.78 11.47
C ASP A 119 19.05 -13.32 11.55
N GLN A 120 18.31 -13.86 12.52
CA GLN A 120 18.03 -15.30 12.62
C GLN A 120 17.29 -15.84 11.39
N LEU A 121 16.21 -15.16 10.97
CA LEU A 121 15.44 -15.55 9.79
C LEU A 121 16.24 -15.39 8.50
N ASN A 122 17.05 -14.34 8.39
CA ASN A 122 17.93 -14.11 7.25
C ASN A 122 18.93 -15.24 7.10
N HIS A 123 19.56 -15.64 8.19
CA HIS A 123 20.49 -16.78 8.18
C HIS A 123 19.75 -18.08 7.81
N ARG A 124 18.60 -18.36 8.42
CA ARG A 124 17.85 -19.61 8.23
C ARG A 124 17.25 -19.78 6.84
N TYR A 125 16.66 -18.71 6.27
CA TYR A 125 15.86 -18.82 5.05
C TYR A 125 16.41 -18.09 3.83
N PHE A 126 17.39 -17.19 4.03
CA PHE A 126 17.94 -16.36 2.96
C PHE A 126 19.46 -16.46 2.85
N ALA A 127 20.07 -17.47 3.49
CA ALA A 127 21.54 -17.69 3.51
C ALA A 127 22.34 -16.45 3.98
N GLY A 128 21.75 -15.57 4.78
CA GLY A 128 22.37 -14.35 5.26
C GLY A 128 22.52 -13.21 4.23
N VAL A 129 22.06 -13.41 2.98
CA VAL A 129 22.35 -12.47 1.89
C VAL A 129 21.33 -11.33 1.76
N LEU A 130 20.23 -11.39 2.49
CA LEU A 130 19.21 -10.34 2.39
C LEU A 130 19.67 -9.08 3.12
N GLN A 131 19.83 -7.99 2.37
CA GLN A 131 20.19 -6.71 2.98
C GLN A 131 19.05 -6.24 3.89
N ARG A 132 19.38 -6.00 5.18
CA ARG A 132 18.39 -5.60 6.17
C ARG A 132 17.82 -4.21 5.88
N PRO A 133 16.48 -4.08 5.67
CA PRO A 133 15.79 -2.81 5.69
C PRO A 133 15.81 -2.18 7.09
N HIS A 134 15.31 -0.97 7.21
CA HIS A 134 14.96 -0.48 8.54
C HIS A 134 13.79 -1.31 9.10
N VAL A 135 13.97 -1.96 10.24
CA VAL A 135 12.93 -2.77 10.90
C VAL A 135 12.46 -2.10 12.17
N GLY A 136 11.17 -2.18 12.48
CA GLY A 136 10.64 -1.59 13.70
C GLY A 136 9.17 -1.92 13.94
N TRP A 137 8.71 -1.59 15.16
CA TRP A 137 7.31 -1.70 15.54
C TRP A 137 6.52 -0.47 15.09
N SER A 138 5.28 -0.64 14.64
CA SER A 138 4.43 0.48 14.27
C SER A 138 4.11 1.38 15.47
N THR A 139 4.06 2.69 15.28
CA THR A 139 3.70 3.65 16.33
C THR A 139 2.24 3.54 16.75
N ARG A 140 1.37 3.05 15.85
CA ARG A 140 -0.07 2.86 16.09
C ARG A 140 -0.46 1.43 15.78
N SER A 141 -1.46 0.92 16.51
CA SER A 141 -2.06 -0.38 16.21
C SER A 141 -2.87 -0.33 14.92
N TRP A 142 -2.68 -1.32 14.04
CA TRP A 142 -3.46 -1.49 12.81
C TRP A 142 -4.55 -2.55 13.01
N ARG A 143 -5.74 -2.30 12.47
CA ARG A 143 -6.87 -3.23 12.67
C ARG A 143 -6.82 -4.45 11.75
N ARG A 144 -6.27 -4.31 10.53
CA ARG A 144 -6.36 -5.33 9.46
C ARG A 144 -5.00 -5.78 8.90
N GLN A 145 -3.92 -5.35 9.50
CA GLN A 145 -2.57 -5.60 8.97
C GLN A 145 -1.62 -5.96 10.11
N PHE A 146 -0.83 -7.01 9.92
CA PHE A 146 0.12 -7.48 10.94
C PHE A 146 1.54 -7.01 10.66
N GLY A 147 1.89 -6.86 9.38
CA GLY A 147 3.18 -6.34 8.93
C GLY A 147 3.02 -5.48 7.66
N CYS A 148 4.06 -4.76 7.30
CA CYS A 148 4.15 -3.98 6.08
C CYS A 148 5.60 -3.73 5.68
N TYR A 149 5.96 -4.10 4.45
CA TYR A 149 7.17 -3.61 3.81
C TYR A 149 6.86 -2.41 2.91
N ASP A 150 7.53 -1.29 3.15
CA ASP A 150 7.50 -0.14 2.24
C ASP A 150 8.84 0.00 1.52
N PRO A 151 8.90 -0.28 0.20
CA PRO A 151 10.14 -0.18 -0.57
C PRO A 151 10.61 1.27 -0.75
N GLY A 152 9.76 2.28 -0.52
CA GLY A 152 10.15 3.69 -0.63
C GLY A 152 11.21 4.08 0.39
N PRO A 153 10.95 3.98 1.70
CA PRO A 153 11.93 4.17 2.74
C PRO A 153 12.82 2.92 2.98
N ASN A 154 12.58 1.81 2.30
CA ASN A 154 13.18 0.50 2.57
C ASN A 154 12.98 0.08 4.03
N GLN A 155 11.72 -0.03 4.45
CA GLN A 155 11.35 -0.27 5.84
C GLN A 155 10.36 -1.42 5.98
N ILE A 156 10.58 -2.27 6.98
CA ILE A 156 9.62 -3.25 7.47
C ILE A 156 9.08 -2.75 8.81
N LEU A 157 7.76 -2.66 8.93
CA LEU A 157 7.08 -2.39 10.19
C LEU A 157 6.17 -3.55 10.55
N LEU A 158 6.27 -4.03 11.79
CA LEU A 158 5.30 -4.95 12.36
C LEU A 158 4.31 -4.20 13.25
N ASN A 159 3.10 -4.69 13.29
CA ASN A 159 2.05 -4.12 14.13
C ASN A 159 2.41 -4.29 15.60
N ARG A 160 2.50 -3.19 16.35
CA ARG A 160 2.81 -3.21 17.78
C ARG A 160 1.89 -4.10 18.62
N ARG A 161 0.68 -4.42 18.14
CA ARG A 161 -0.21 -5.39 18.81
C ARG A 161 0.38 -6.80 18.89
N MET A 162 1.39 -7.09 18.08
CA MET A 162 2.06 -8.40 18.07
C MET A 162 3.17 -8.48 19.12
N ASP A 163 3.59 -7.36 19.69
CA ASP A 163 4.62 -7.28 20.71
C ASP A 163 4.01 -7.43 22.12
N ARG A 164 3.55 -8.64 22.44
CA ARG A 164 2.95 -8.96 23.75
C ARG A 164 3.08 -10.45 24.08
N ALA A 165 3.09 -10.79 25.35
CA ALA A 165 3.29 -12.16 25.85
C ALA A 165 2.29 -13.21 25.30
N GLY A 166 1.06 -12.81 24.95
CA GLY A 166 0.05 -13.70 24.38
C GLY A 166 0.24 -14.04 22.89
N ILE A 167 1.24 -13.48 22.20
CA ILE A 167 1.57 -13.80 20.82
C ILE A 167 2.82 -14.69 20.82
N PRO A 168 2.75 -15.94 20.34
CA PRO A 168 3.93 -16.80 20.26
C PRO A 168 4.98 -16.24 19.30
N GLN A 169 6.26 -16.43 19.62
CA GLN A 169 7.38 -15.91 18.82
C GLN A 169 7.30 -16.34 17.35
N PHE A 170 6.98 -17.61 17.06
CA PHE A 170 6.88 -18.10 15.69
C PHE A 170 5.83 -17.36 14.84
N VAL A 171 4.83 -16.73 15.46
CA VAL A 171 3.83 -15.92 14.76
C VAL A 171 4.44 -14.57 14.35
N VAL A 172 5.23 -13.95 15.23
CA VAL A 172 5.97 -12.73 14.93
C VAL A 172 7.03 -13.00 13.86
N GLU A 173 7.78 -14.09 14.00
CA GLU A 173 8.75 -14.54 13.01
C GLU A 173 8.12 -14.78 11.64
N TYR A 174 6.95 -15.42 11.59
CA TYR A 174 6.25 -15.64 10.33
C TYR A 174 5.83 -14.32 9.65
N VAL A 175 5.29 -13.35 10.40
CA VAL A 175 4.94 -12.05 9.83
C VAL A 175 6.18 -11.31 9.34
N LEU A 176 7.28 -11.33 10.12
CA LEU A 176 8.54 -10.74 9.70
C LEU A 176 9.10 -11.41 8.45
N TYR A 177 9.10 -12.74 8.40
CA TYR A 177 9.51 -13.53 7.25
C TYR A 177 8.68 -13.18 5.99
N HIS A 178 7.36 -13.03 6.12
CA HIS A 178 6.48 -12.59 5.04
C HIS A 178 6.91 -11.22 4.47
N GLU A 179 7.22 -10.26 5.35
CA GLU A 179 7.69 -8.94 4.91
C GLU A 179 9.10 -9.00 4.31
N MET A 180 9.96 -9.90 4.79
CA MET A 180 11.28 -10.17 4.20
C MET A 180 11.17 -10.74 2.79
N LEU A 181 10.16 -11.57 2.53
CA LEU A 181 9.87 -12.04 1.18
C LEU A 181 9.47 -10.90 0.24
N HIS A 182 8.80 -9.85 0.71
CA HIS A 182 8.54 -8.66 -0.10
C HIS A 182 9.81 -7.88 -0.45
N VAL A 183 10.86 -7.93 0.38
CA VAL A 183 12.18 -7.39 0.04
C VAL A 183 12.82 -8.18 -1.09
N LYS A 184 12.77 -9.52 -1.00
CA LYS A 184 13.33 -10.44 -2.01
C LYS A 184 12.53 -10.43 -3.32
N HIS A 185 11.20 -10.41 -3.22
CA HIS A 185 10.26 -10.45 -4.34
C HIS A 185 9.51 -9.13 -4.47
N PRO A 186 10.10 -8.11 -5.10
CA PRO A 186 9.45 -6.82 -5.24
C PRO A 186 8.17 -6.95 -6.07
N THR A 187 7.15 -6.19 -5.68
CA THR A 187 5.86 -6.14 -6.38
C THR A 187 6.05 -5.91 -7.88
N ARG A 188 5.57 -6.83 -8.70
CA ARG A 188 5.61 -6.76 -10.16
C ARG A 188 4.26 -6.34 -10.72
N ARG A 189 4.27 -5.74 -11.90
CA ARG A 189 3.07 -5.45 -12.68
C ARG A 189 2.87 -6.50 -13.75
N SER A 190 1.65 -7.04 -13.79
CA SER A 190 1.16 -7.84 -14.91
C SER A 190 -0.06 -7.14 -15.50
N GLY A 191 0.09 -6.55 -16.67
CA GLY A 191 -0.96 -5.74 -17.29
C GLY A 191 -1.44 -4.59 -16.42
N CYS A 192 -2.72 -4.57 -16.04
CA CYS A 192 -3.34 -3.57 -15.17
C CYS A 192 -3.28 -3.90 -13.68
N SER A 193 -2.81 -5.09 -13.30
CA SER A 193 -2.79 -5.59 -11.92
C SER A 193 -1.41 -5.47 -11.29
N LEU A 194 -1.39 -5.20 -9.98
CA LEU A 194 -0.19 -5.29 -9.16
C LEU A 194 -0.17 -6.68 -8.49
N ILE A 195 0.88 -7.45 -8.76
CA ILE A 195 1.11 -8.75 -8.15
C ILE A 195 2.16 -8.56 -7.06
N SER A 196 1.71 -8.54 -5.81
CA SER A 196 2.59 -8.49 -4.64
C SER A 196 2.98 -9.88 -4.13
N HIS A 197 2.15 -10.89 -4.37
CA HIS A 197 2.39 -12.27 -3.98
C HIS A 197 2.40 -13.15 -5.24
N SER A 198 3.57 -13.25 -5.88
CA SER A 198 3.78 -14.11 -7.05
C SER A 198 3.72 -15.62 -6.67
N PRO A 199 3.65 -16.54 -7.65
CA PRO A 199 3.74 -17.97 -7.37
C PRO A 199 5.02 -18.34 -6.60
N GLU A 200 6.15 -17.74 -6.96
CA GLU A 200 7.46 -17.94 -6.30
C GLU A 200 7.41 -17.45 -4.85
N PHE A 201 6.83 -16.26 -4.61
CA PHE A 201 6.61 -15.75 -3.26
C PHE A 201 5.82 -16.74 -2.42
N ARG A 202 4.69 -17.22 -2.93
CA ARG A 202 3.82 -18.18 -2.22
C ARG A 202 4.50 -19.53 -1.97
N ALA A 203 5.34 -19.97 -2.89
CA ALA A 203 6.11 -21.20 -2.72
C ALA A 203 7.14 -21.06 -1.60
N GLU A 204 7.86 -19.92 -1.57
CA GLU A 204 8.81 -19.63 -0.50
C GLU A 204 8.12 -19.39 0.85
N GLU A 205 7.01 -18.67 0.88
CA GLU A 205 6.23 -18.43 2.09
C GLU A 205 5.86 -19.75 2.81
N LYS A 206 5.50 -20.78 2.06
CA LYS A 206 5.18 -22.12 2.60
C LYS A 206 6.38 -22.87 3.15
N ARG A 207 7.62 -22.43 2.88
CA ARG A 207 8.83 -23.02 3.45
C ARG A 207 9.04 -22.66 4.91
N PHE A 208 8.33 -21.66 5.42
CA PHE A 208 8.38 -21.33 6.84
C PHE A 208 7.94 -22.55 7.66
N GLU A 209 8.77 -23.00 8.57
CA GLU A 209 8.60 -24.27 9.32
C GLU A 209 7.21 -24.36 9.98
N GLN A 210 6.78 -23.28 10.64
CA GLN A 210 5.49 -23.21 11.32
C GLN A 210 4.43 -22.42 10.52
N PHE A 211 4.46 -22.50 9.19
CA PHE A 211 3.54 -21.80 8.30
C PHE A 211 2.07 -22.02 8.67
N LYS A 212 1.62 -23.28 8.76
CA LYS A 212 0.21 -23.60 9.04
C LYS A 212 -0.24 -23.14 10.44
N PRO A 213 0.52 -23.42 11.53
CA PRO A 213 0.20 -22.91 12.86
C PRO A 213 0.11 -21.37 12.91
N ALA A 214 1.10 -20.68 12.33
CA ALA A 214 1.15 -19.21 12.29
C ALA A 214 -0.07 -18.63 11.58
N ARG A 215 -0.42 -19.14 10.40
CA ARG A 215 -1.62 -18.73 9.65
C ARG A 215 -2.89 -18.91 10.46
N ARG A 216 -3.10 -20.08 11.07
CA ARG A 216 -4.28 -20.33 11.91
C ARG A 216 -4.35 -19.37 13.10
N PHE A 217 -3.21 -19.03 13.70
CA PHE A 217 -3.17 -18.08 14.80
C PHE A 217 -3.56 -16.67 14.33
N LEU A 218 -3.01 -16.20 13.21
CA LEU A 218 -3.34 -14.89 12.64
C LEU A 218 -4.79 -14.79 12.19
N ASP A 219 -5.36 -15.84 11.62
CA ASP A 219 -6.78 -15.88 11.21
C ASP A 219 -7.72 -15.73 12.42
N ARG A 220 -7.35 -16.28 13.59
CA ARG A 220 -8.10 -16.08 14.86
C ARG A 220 -7.91 -14.65 15.41
N LEU A 221 -6.71 -14.09 15.29
CA LEU A 221 -6.40 -12.74 15.78
C LEU A 221 -7.04 -11.63 14.93
N ALA A 222 -7.38 -11.93 13.68
CA ALA A 222 -8.00 -11.00 12.74
C ALA A 222 -9.54 -10.87 12.89
N ARG A 223 -10.16 -11.81 13.59
CA ARG A 223 -11.61 -11.80 13.94
C ARG A 223 -11.88 -10.89 15.12
#